data_2a1f6e10add651745fcd8cae1822e9c5
#
_entry.id   2a1f6e10add651745fcd8cae1822e9c5
#
_cell.length_a   1.000
_cell.length_b   1.000
_cell.length_c   1.000
_cell.angle_alpha   90.00
_cell.angle_beta   90.00
_cell.angle_gamma   90.00
#
_symmetry.space_group_name_H-M   'P 1'
#
loop_
_entity.id
_entity.type
_entity.pdbx_description
1 polymer ?
#
loop_
_entity_poly.entity_id
_entity_poly.type
_entity_poly.pdbx_seq_one_letter_code
_entity_poly.pdbx_strand_id
1 'polypeptide(L)'
;MGYYLFDNPPAVQQFYNPRRGKWTGGVLVHTAENIMDNVGLDTGAENIASFIARRTDFGSYHILADSDSVIEMLPPTAVAYHCGAEGYNSTTVGVSYACRTVDLDPNSDWTKRATQNICRVLVRWWQDNGFD
;
A
#
# COMPACT_ATOMS: atom_id res chain seq x y z
N MET A 1 10.99 -6.44 12.25
CA MET A 1 10.04 -5.64 11.48
C MET A 1 10.66 -5.25 10.16
N GLY A 2 10.03 -5.63 9.07
CA GLY A 2 10.53 -5.34 7.74
C GLY A 2 10.03 -3.99 7.21
N TYR A 3 10.92 -3.21 6.64
CA TYR A 3 10.59 -2.06 5.81
C TYR A 3 11.29 -2.24 4.47
N TYR A 4 10.54 -2.15 3.39
CA TYR A 4 11.08 -2.41 2.06
C TYR A 4 10.69 -1.30 1.10
N LEU A 5 11.69 -0.82 0.37
CA LEU A 5 11.45 -0.13 -0.90
C LEU A 5 11.40 -1.22 -1.97
N PHE A 6 10.31 -1.29 -2.69
CA PHE A 6 10.16 -2.32 -3.71
C PHE A 6 10.81 -1.84 -5.00
N ASP A 7 11.90 -2.48 -5.38
CA ASP A 7 12.70 -2.04 -6.53
C ASP A 7 12.06 -2.36 -7.88
N ASN A 8 11.12 -3.30 -7.89
CA ASN A 8 10.42 -3.70 -9.11
C ASN A 8 8.98 -3.19 -9.06
N PRO A 9 8.69 -2.04 -9.68
CA PRO A 9 7.31 -1.55 -9.69
C PRO A 9 6.40 -2.55 -10.39
N PRO A 10 5.09 -2.54 -10.08
CA PRO A 10 4.12 -3.39 -10.76
C PRO A 10 4.23 -3.28 -12.27
N ALA A 11 3.98 -4.37 -12.99
CA ALA A 11 4.08 -4.39 -14.45
C ALA A 11 3.24 -3.28 -15.10
N VAL A 12 2.07 -2.97 -14.55
CA VAL A 12 1.22 -1.87 -15.03
C VAL A 12 1.89 -0.52 -14.85
N GLN A 13 2.84 -0.40 -13.94
CA GLN A 13 3.57 0.83 -13.68
C GLN A 13 4.82 0.95 -14.53
N GLN A 14 5.14 -0.04 -15.32
CA GLN A 14 6.14 0.11 -16.38
C GLN A 14 5.66 1.13 -17.43
N PHE A 15 4.34 1.32 -17.49
CA PHE A 15 3.73 2.41 -18.23
C PHE A 15 3.54 3.60 -17.29
N TYR A 16 4.58 3.94 -16.58
CA TYR A 16 4.57 4.91 -15.49
C TYR A 16 3.83 6.18 -15.88
N ASN A 17 2.77 6.44 -15.15
CA ASN A 17 2.05 7.69 -15.27
C ASN A 17 2.38 8.56 -14.07
N PRO A 18 3.03 9.71 -14.28
CA PRO A 18 3.10 10.71 -13.23
C PRO A 18 1.68 11.12 -12.85
N ARG A 19 1.50 11.57 -11.61
CA ARG A 19 0.19 12.06 -11.19
C ARG A 19 -0.29 13.17 -12.12
N ARG A 20 -1.47 13.01 -12.66
CA ARG A 20 -2.14 14.10 -13.41
C ARG A 20 -2.57 15.19 -12.45
N GLY A 21 -2.91 14.84 -11.22
CA GLY A 21 -3.22 15.77 -10.16
C GLY A 21 -2.18 15.70 -9.05
N LYS A 22 -1.97 16.80 -8.35
CA LYS A 22 -1.10 16.80 -7.18
C LYS A 22 -1.69 15.94 -6.09
N TRP A 23 -0.83 15.18 -5.37
CA TRP A 23 -1.29 14.46 -4.19
C TRP A 23 -1.86 15.47 -3.18
N THR A 24 -3.08 15.21 -2.75
CA THR A 24 -3.82 16.09 -1.83
C THR A 24 -3.50 15.82 -0.36
N GLY A 25 -2.67 14.82 -0.07
CA GLY A 25 -2.48 14.27 1.26
C GLY A 25 -3.51 13.21 1.61
N GLY A 26 -4.49 13.01 0.75
CA GLY A 26 -5.55 12.02 0.96
C GLY A 26 -5.07 10.59 0.84
N VAL A 27 -5.67 9.71 1.64
CA VAL A 27 -5.33 8.29 1.69
C VAL A 27 -6.63 7.48 1.60
N LEU A 28 -6.64 6.49 0.72
CA LEU A 28 -7.70 5.50 0.67
C LEU A 28 -7.16 4.17 1.21
N VAL A 29 -7.90 3.61 2.15
CA VAL A 29 -7.50 2.39 2.85
C VAL A 29 -8.24 1.20 2.27
N HIS A 30 -7.50 0.16 1.94
CA HIS A 30 -8.02 -1.05 1.33
C HIS A 30 -7.59 -2.29 2.11
N THR A 31 -8.26 -3.39 1.79
CA THR A 31 -7.78 -4.73 2.11
C THR A 31 -7.47 -5.45 0.79
N ALA A 32 -6.45 -6.27 0.81
CA ALA A 32 -6.04 -7.00 -0.39
C ALA A 32 -6.87 -8.25 -0.65
N GLU A 33 -7.78 -8.57 0.27
CA GLU A 33 -8.62 -9.77 0.24
C GLU A 33 -7.82 -11.08 0.19
N ASN A 34 -6.67 -11.05 0.82
CA ASN A 34 -5.80 -12.20 0.96
C ASN A 34 -5.93 -12.81 2.36
N ILE A 35 -5.38 -14.00 2.54
CA ILE A 35 -5.34 -14.63 3.86
C ILE A 35 -4.43 -13.79 4.76
N MET A 36 -4.91 -13.50 5.97
CA MET A 36 -4.16 -12.74 6.95
C MET A 36 -2.82 -13.42 7.25
N ASP A 37 -1.78 -12.61 7.34
CA ASP A 37 -0.46 -13.07 7.73
C ASP A 37 -0.51 -13.77 9.10
N ASN A 38 0.24 -14.84 9.21
CA ASN A 38 0.44 -15.51 10.48
C ASN A 38 1.62 -14.83 11.19
N VAL A 39 1.45 -14.55 12.47
CA VAL A 39 2.46 -13.85 13.28
C VAL A 39 3.85 -14.50 13.19
N GLY A 40 3.91 -15.79 12.88
CA GLY A 40 5.19 -16.49 12.70
C GLY A 40 5.75 -16.48 11.29
N LEU A 41 5.03 -15.92 10.33
CA LEU A 41 5.39 -15.97 8.91
C LEU A 41 5.33 -14.57 8.31
N ASP A 42 6.47 -14.00 8.04
CA ASP A 42 6.58 -12.68 7.40
C ASP A 42 6.42 -12.82 5.89
N THR A 43 5.23 -13.13 5.41
CA THR A 43 5.01 -13.41 3.99
C THR A 43 3.79 -12.72 3.38
N GLY A 44 2.90 -12.17 4.17
CA GLY A 44 1.64 -11.64 3.67
C GLY A 44 1.83 -10.47 2.70
N ALA A 45 2.42 -9.39 3.16
CA ALA A 45 2.65 -8.20 2.34
C ALA A 45 3.63 -8.50 1.20
N GLU A 46 4.70 -9.24 1.47
CA GLU A 46 5.70 -9.60 0.45
C GLU A 46 5.10 -10.42 -0.68
N ASN A 47 4.24 -11.38 -0.36
CA ASN A 47 3.58 -12.21 -1.37
C ASN A 47 2.64 -11.39 -2.24
N ILE A 48 1.87 -10.48 -1.65
CA ILE A 48 0.98 -9.60 -2.41
C ILE A 48 1.79 -8.64 -3.27
N ALA A 49 2.85 -8.06 -2.74
CA ALA A 49 3.72 -7.17 -3.50
C ALA A 49 4.31 -7.89 -4.72
N SER A 50 4.79 -9.12 -4.53
CA SER A 50 5.33 -9.92 -5.62
C SER A 50 4.27 -10.26 -6.68
N PHE A 51 3.05 -10.55 -6.25
CA PHE A 51 1.93 -10.79 -7.16
C PHE A 51 1.61 -9.55 -7.99
N ILE A 52 1.48 -8.40 -7.33
CA ILE A 52 1.16 -7.14 -8.01
C ILE A 52 2.26 -6.76 -8.99
N ALA A 53 3.52 -6.98 -8.63
CA ALA A 53 4.65 -6.65 -9.49
C ALA A 53 4.65 -7.45 -10.81
N ARG A 54 4.03 -8.63 -10.80
CA ARG A 54 4.00 -9.52 -11.97
C ARG A 54 2.70 -9.46 -12.76
N ARG A 55 1.65 -8.83 -12.22
CA ARG A 55 0.36 -8.81 -12.90
C ARG A 55 0.41 -7.88 -14.10
N THR A 56 -0.42 -8.19 -15.09
CA THR A 56 -0.49 -7.44 -16.36
C THR A 56 -1.76 -6.60 -16.50
N ASP A 57 -2.71 -6.75 -15.58
CA ASP A 57 -3.91 -5.94 -15.52
C ASP A 57 -3.74 -4.79 -14.52
N PHE A 58 -4.64 -3.81 -14.58
CA PHE A 58 -4.56 -2.65 -13.70
C PHE A 58 -4.99 -2.98 -12.27
N GLY A 59 -4.12 -2.73 -11.34
CA GLY A 59 -4.38 -2.90 -9.92
C GLY A 59 -3.06 -2.79 -9.16
N SER A 60 -2.96 -1.78 -8.29
CA SER A 60 -1.74 -1.53 -7.53
C SER A 60 -2.04 -0.66 -6.33
N TYR A 61 -1.12 -0.69 -5.36
CA TYR A 61 -1.15 0.16 -4.17
C TYR A 61 0.19 0.89 -4.05
N HIS A 62 0.19 2.00 -3.31
CA HIS A 62 1.42 2.67 -2.94
C HIS A 62 2.11 1.95 -1.78
N ILE A 63 1.32 1.50 -0.81
CA ILE A 63 1.82 0.90 0.44
C ILE A 63 1.06 -0.39 0.72
N LEU A 64 1.78 -1.44 1.06
CA LEU A 64 1.23 -2.70 1.57
C LEU A 64 1.80 -2.98 2.95
N ALA A 65 0.98 -3.48 3.85
CA ALA A 65 1.44 -3.81 5.20
C ALA A 65 0.81 -5.07 5.75
N ASP A 66 1.59 -5.78 6.53
CA ASP A 66 1.15 -6.84 7.42
C ASP A 66 1.64 -6.55 8.85
N SER A 67 1.59 -7.53 9.74
CA SER A 67 1.93 -7.31 11.14
C SER A 67 3.40 -6.97 11.39
N ASP A 68 4.30 -7.40 10.53
CA ASP A 68 5.74 -7.22 10.73
C ASP A 68 6.46 -6.53 9.57
N SER A 69 5.73 -6.14 8.52
CA SER A 69 6.33 -5.52 7.34
C SER A 69 5.50 -4.38 6.78
N VAL A 70 6.15 -3.42 6.19
CA VAL A 70 5.53 -2.38 5.35
C VAL A 70 6.37 -2.22 4.10
N ILE A 71 5.69 -2.22 2.96
CA ILE A 71 6.33 -2.17 1.64
C ILE A 71 5.86 -0.95 0.89
N GLU A 72 6.78 -0.08 0.51
CA GLU A 72 6.51 1.00 -0.43
C GLU A 72 6.66 0.44 -1.84
N MET A 73 5.55 0.28 -2.53
CA MET A 73 5.55 -0.20 -3.91
C MET A 73 5.74 0.92 -4.91
N LEU A 74 5.17 2.06 -4.63
CA LEU A 74 5.23 3.24 -5.49
C LEU A 74 5.40 4.48 -4.63
N PRO A 75 6.13 5.48 -5.11
CA PRO A 75 6.22 6.76 -4.39
C PRO A 75 4.90 7.54 -4.51
N PRO A 76 4.66 8.51 -3.63
CA PRO A 76 3.43 9.32 -3.71
C PRO A 76 3.34 10.18 -4.96
N THR A 77 4.42 10.33 -5.71
CA THR A 77 4.45 11.03 -7.00
C THR A 77 3.90 10.19 -8.15
N ALA A 78 3.70 8.90 -7.96
CA ALA A 78 3.16 8.00 -8.97
C ALA A 78 1.66 7.81 -8.78
N VAL A 79 0.98 7.40 -9.85
CA VAL A 79 -0.42 6.97 -9.77
C VAL A 79 -0.46 5.47 -9.52
N ALA A 80 -1.20 5.06 -8.50
CA ALA A 80 -1.55 3.66 -8.29
C ALA A 80 -3.01 3.45 -8.71
N TYR A 81 -3.31 2.29 -9.22
CA TYR A 81 -4.66 1.93 -9.67
C TYR A 81 -5.33 1.13 -8.56
N HIS A 82 -5.91 1.83 -7.57
CA HIS A 82 -6.36 1.20 -6.34
C HIS A 82 -7.85 1.35 -6.02
N CYS A 83 -8.54 2.29 -6.64
CA CYS A 83 -9.93 2.55 -6.26
C CYS A 83 -10.91 2.57 -7.43
N GLY A 84 -10.44 2.32 -8.66
CA GLY A 84 -11.31 2.26 -9.83
C GLY A 84 -11.83 3.61 -10.30
N ALA A 85 -11.44 4.72 -9.68
CA ALA A 85 -11.88 6.06 -10.04
C ALA A 85 -10.66 6.92 -10.38
N GLU A 86 -10.56 7.37 -11.62
CA GLU A 86 -9.37 8.06 -12.12
C GLU A 86 -9.03 9.30 -11.29
N GLY A 87 -10.02 10.12 -10.93
CA GLY A 87 -9.78 11.31 -10.16
C GLY A 87 -9.15 11.03 -8.79
N TYR A 88 -9.60 10.00 -8.12
CA TYR A 88 -9.04 9.60 -6.82
C TYR A 88 -7.71 8.86 -6.97
N ASN A 89 -7.55 8.04 -7.99
CA ASN A 89 -6.27 7.41 -8.26
C ASN A 89 -5.16 8.45 -8.47
N SER A 90 -5.48 9.56 -9.13
CA SER A 90 -4.49 10.58 -9.47
C SER A 90 -4.20 11.57 -8.36
N THR A 91 -5.02 11.63 -7.31
CA THR A 91 -4.90 12.63 -6.23
C THR A 91 -4.67 12.04 -4.84
N THR A 92 -4.88 10.74 -4.65
CA THR A 92 -4.72 10.07 -3.35
C THR A 92 -3.64 9.00 -3.43
N VAL A 93 -3.17 8.54 -2.27
CA VAL A 93 -2.38 7.31 -2.18
C VAL A 93 -3.27 6.18 -1.69
N GLY A 94 -3.02 4.99 -2.21
CA GLY A 94 -3.71 3.77 -1.78
C GLY A 94 -2.81 2.96 -0.86
N VAL A 95 -3.34 2.63 0.32
CA VAL A 95 -2.67 1.74 1.26
C VAL A 95 -3.52 0.50 1.45
N SER A 96 -2.90 -0.65 1.60
CA SER A 96 -3.63 -1.89 1.79
C SER A 96 -3.07 -2.74 2.92
N TYR A 97 -3.99 -3.26 3.72
CA TYR A 97 -3.69 -4.34 4.65
C TYR A 97 -3.60 -5.65 3.87
N ALA A 98 -2.62 -6.48 4.21
CA ALA A 98 -2.43 -7.80 3.59
C ALA A 98 -3.37 -8.84 4.23
N CYS A 99 -4.68 -8.60 4.13
CA CYS A 99 -5.71 -9.44 4.73
C CYS A 99 -7.04 -9.26 4.02
N ARG A 100 -8.03 -10.03 4.45
CA ARG A 100 -9.44 -9.82 4.05
C ARG A 100 -10.09 -8.83 4.99
N THR A 101 -11.10 -8.13 4.51
CA THR A 101 -11.88 -7.19 5.33
C THR A 101 -12.43 -7.85 6.59
N VAL A 102 -12.90 -9.09 6.47
CA VAL A 102 -13.46 -9.84 7.60
C VAL A 102 -12.44 -10.13 8.70
N ASP A 103 -11.15 -10.07 8.39
CA ASP A 103 -10.07 -10.35 9.34
C ASP A 103 -9.60 -9.09 10.08
N LEU A 104 -10.02 -7.91 9.66
CA LEU A 104 -9.66 -6.67 10.32
C LEU A 104 -10.42 -6.56 11.65
N ASP A 105 -9.64 -6.53 12.73
CA ASP A 105 -10.16 -6.31 14.06
C ASP A 105 -9.28 -5.26 14.74
N PRO A 106 -9.81 -4.06 15.05
CA PRO A 106 -9.02 -2.99 15.64
C PRO A 106 -8.44 -3.35 17.00
N ASN A 107 -8.95 -4.39 17.63
CA ASN A 107 -8.43 -4.86 18.92
C ASN A 107 -7.37 -5.95 18.77
N SER A 108 -7.19 -6.50 17.57
CA SER A 108 -6.18 -7.53 17.36
C SER A 108 -4.78 -6.93 17.29
N ASP A 109 -3.80 -7.68 17.79
CA ASP A 109 -2.40 -7.28 17.74
C ASP A 109 -1.92 -7.15 16.29
N TRP A 110 -2.35 -8.05 15.41
CA TRP A 110 -1.99 -8.00 14.00
C TRP A 110 -2.41 -6.68 13.34
N THR A 111 -3.67 -6.29 13.53
CA THR A 111 -4.20 -5.05 12.95
C THR A 111 -3.49 -3.81 13.51
N LYS A 112 -3.24 -3.78 14.82
CA LYS A 112 -2.52 -2.68 15.45
C LYS A 112 -1.13 -2.51 14.88
N ARG A 113 -0.39 -3.61 14.71
CA ARG A 113 0.97 -3.56 14.15
C ARG A 113 0.96 -3.15 12.70
N ALA A 114 0.07 -3.70 11.88
CA ALA A 114 -0.06 -3.33 10.47
C ALA A 114 -0.38 -1.83 10.34
N THR A 115 -1.30 -1.33 11.15
CA THR A 115 -1.66 0.09 11.17
C THR A 115 -0.45 0.96 11.53
N GLN A 116 0.30 0.61 12.56
CA GLN A 116 1.52 1.33 12.95
C GLN A 116 2.53 1.35 11.80
N ASN A 117 2.68 0.24 11.09
CA ASN A 117 3.58 0.14 9.95
C ASN A 117 3.17 1.09 8.82
N ILE A 118 1.89 1.15 8.49
CA ILE A 118 1.36 2.09 7.49
C ILE A 118 1.60 3.53 7.95
N CYS A 119 1.26 3.84 9.18
CA CYS A 119 1.36 5.20 9.71
C CYS A 119 2.78 5.75 9.68
N ARG A 120 3.80 4.92 9.92
CA ARG A 120 5.18 5.36 9.86
C ARG A 120 5.58 5.87 8.47
N VAL A 121 5.13 5.19 7.44
CA VAL A 121 5.40 5.63 6.07
C VAL A 121 4.59 6.88 5.73
N LEU A 122 3.31 6.90 6.06
CA LEU A 122 2.44 8.03 5.75
C LEU A 122 2.89 9.32 6.44
N VAL A 123 3.27 9.26 7.71
CA VAL A 123 3.75 10.44 8.43
C VAL A 123 4.97 11.03 7.73
N ARG A 124 5.92 10.19 7.33
CA ARG A 124 7.09 10.64 6.60
C ARG A 124 6.71 11.27 5.26
N TRP A 125 5.80 10.64 4.52
CA TRP A 125 5.36 11.16 3.23
C TRP A 125 4.63 12.50 3.36
N TRP A 126 3.77 12.64 4.37
CA TRP A 126 3.09 13.90 4.64
C TRP A 126 4.08 15.01 4.98
N GLN A 127 5.05 14.74 5.82
CA GLN A 127 6.09 15.69 6.16
C GLN A 127 6.92 16.10 4.94
N ASP A 128 7.34 15.12 4.15
CA ASP A 128 8.15 15.36 2.96
C ASP A 128 7.41 16.16 1.89
N ASN A 129 6.09 16.11 1.87
CA ASN A 129 5.24 16.79 0.90
C ASN A 129 4.54 18.04 1.47
N GLY A 130 4.91 18.48 2.64
CA GLY A 130 4.41 19.71 3.25
C GLY A 130 3.02 19.60 3.86
N PHE A 131 2.54 18.42 4.13
CA PHE A 131 1.30 18.19 4.89
C PHE A 131 1.64 17.98 6.37
N ASP A 132 0.81 18.51 7.22
CA ASP A 132 1.01 18.36 8.68
C ASP A 132 0.31 17.14 9.25
#